data_45b8092ca243432946ad94b0a7712b7d
#
_entry.id   45b8092ca243432946ad94b0a7712b7d
#
_cell.length_a   1.000
_cell.length_b   1.000
_cell.length_c   1.000
_cell.angle_alpha   90.00
_cell.angle_beta   90.00
_cell.angle_gamma   90.00
#
_symmetry.space_group_name_H-M   'P 1'
#
loop_
_entity.id
_entity.type
_entity.pdbx_description
1 polymer ?
#
loop_
_entity_poly.entity_id
_entity_poly.type
_entity_poly.pdbx_seq_one_letter_code
_entity_poly.pdbx_strand_id
1 'polypeptide(L)'
;MHTRTRRQKDVLEYISRYITKHGHEPSYQVIARDLGLSSKAGIAKHVKSLEEQGLLIRKRVNGSFSLQLCTNGDGASAVCEVDWIDTCCEDGRREDFETRPMVVPAFMLRPYEADRMLAFRICDDAMQDRGILENDIALIERRSFVRDGECIVATVKKKFAVLRNFYRSGSSIELHPTDGRFDVIKAPADKIEVNGIYRCLLRPAV
;
A
#
# COMPACT_ATOMS: atom_id res chain seq x y z
N MET A 1 19.61 -0.57 11.56
CA MET A 1 19.40 -2.02 11.67
C MET A 1 19.16 -2.36 13.14
N HIS A 2 17.91 -2.65 13.57
CA HIS A 2 17.63 -2.94 14.98
C HIS A 2 17.95 -4.40 15.24
N THR A 3 18.97 -4.67 16.04
CA THR A 3 19.39 -6.03 16.42
C THR A 3 18.35 -6.61 17.39
N ARG A 4 17.73 -7.72 17.02
CA ARG A 4 16.76 -8.44 17.86
C ARG A 4 17.43 -8.95 19.14
N THR A 5 16.78 -8.75 20.27
CA THR A 5 17.24 -9.39 21.52
C THR A 5 16.95 -10.90 21.47
N ARG A 6 17.71 -11.69 22.25
CA ARG A 6 17.48 -13.14 22.37
C ARG A 6 16.01 -13.45 22.71
N ARG A 7 15.42 -12.70 23.64
CA ARG A 7 14.01 -12.86 24.05
C ARG A 7 12.99 -12.56 22.95
N GLN A 8 13.26 -11.57 22.11
CA GLN A 8 12.39 -11.29 20.95
C GLN A 8 12.43 -12.43 19.93
N LYS A 9 13.59 -13.07 19.74
CA LYS A 9 13.71 -14.26 18.88
C LYS A 9 12.94 -15.43 19.46
N ASP A 10 13.07 -15.70 20.74
CA ASP A 10 12.37 -16.80 21.44
C ASP A 10 10.83 -16.64 21.32
N VAL A 11 10.32 -15.41 21.53
CA VAL A 11 8.88 -15.11 21.41
C VAL A 11 8.39 -15.31 19.98
N LEU A 12 9.11 -14.79 18.97
CA LEU A 12 8.74 -14.92 17.57
C LEU A 12 8.71 -16.38 17.12
N GLU A 13 9.75 -17.14 17.47
CA GLU A 13 9.87 -18.57 17.12
C GLU A 13 8.79 -19.42 17.81
N TYR A 14 8.46 -19.10 19.05
CA TYR A 14 7.38 -19.76 19.78
C TYR A 14 6.03 -19.53 19.07
N ILE A 15 5.70 -18.28 18.74
CA ILE A 15 4.46 -17.93 18.05
C ILE A 15 4.38 -18.66 16.70
N SER A 16 5.48 -18.70 15.94
CA SER A 16 5.55 -19.40 14.65
C SER A 16 5.23 -20.88 14.80
N ARG A 17 5.94 -21.57 15.70
CA ARG A 17 5.72 -23.01 15.96
C ARG A 17 4.32 -23.31 16.45
N TYR A 18 3.78 -22.45 17.31
CA TYR A 18 2.42 -22.63 17.84
C TYR A 18 1.37 -22.54 16.75
N ILE A 19 1.44 -21.51 15.87
CA ILE A 19 0.50 -21.33 14.74
C ILE A 19 0.60 -22.52 13.77
N THR A 20 1.81 -22.95 13.42
CA THR A 20 2.01 -24.12 12.53
C THR A 20 1.40 -25.39 13.12
N LYS A 21 1.51 -25.58 14.46
CA LYS A 21 1.03 -26.78 15.13
C LYS A 21 -0.48 -26.80 15.38
N HIS A 22 -1.06 -25.64 15.71
CA HIS A 22 -2.44 -25.53 16.21
C HIS A 22 -3.41 -24.86 15.23
N GLY A 23 -2.91 -24.23 14.15
CA GLY A 23 -3.73 -23.51 13.16
C GLY A 23 -4.32 -22.17 13.66
N HIS A 24 -3.96 -21.74 14.88
CA HIS A 24 -4.37 -20.45 15.45
C HIS A 24 -3.26 -19.88 16.33
N GLU A 25 -3.34 -18.58 16.63
CA GLU A 25 -2.36 -17.87 17.44
C GLU A 25 -2.46 -18.21 18.94
N PRO A 26 -1.32 -18.18 19.68
CA PRO A 26 -1.32 -18.33 21.12
C PRO A 26 -1.75 -17.04 21.84
N SER A 27 -2.46 -17.15 22.97
CA SER A 27 -2.72 -16.01 23.82
C SER A 27 -1.42 -15.56 24.54
N TYR A 28 -1.35 -14.29 24.93
CA TYR A 28 -0.19 -13.77 25.71
C TYR A 28 0.06 -14.55 26.98
N GLN A 29 -0.98 -15.13 27.57
CA GLN A 29 -0.88 -15.98 28.77
C GLN A 29 -0.19 -17.31 28.46
N VAL A 30 -0.52 -17.92 27.34
CA VAL A 30 0.11 -19.17 26.87
C VAL A 30 1.57 -18.92 26.55
N ILE A 31 1.89 -17.82 25.80
CA ILE A 31 3.27 -17.45 25.50
C ILE A 31 4.09 -17.24 26.77
N ALA A 32 3.54 -16.50 27.76
CA ALA A 32 4.22 -16.22 29.02
C ALA A 32 4.52 -17.49 29.80
N ARG A 33 3.52 -18.38 29.95
CA ARG A 33 3.65 -19.64 30.65
C ARG A 33 4.72 -20.55 30.04
N ASP A 34 4.64 -20.73 28.71
CA ASP A 34 5.48 -21.72 28.03
C ASP A 34 6.93 -21.23 27.81
N LEU A 35 7.15 -19.90 27.80
CA LEU A 35 8.50 -19.33 27.79
C LEU A 35 9.05 -18.96 29.17
N GLY A 36 8.34 -19.31 30.25
CA GLY A 36 8.78 -19.03 31.63
C GLY A 36 8.90 -17.54 31.94
N LEU A 37 8.02 -16.71 31.34
CA LEU A 37 8.02 -15.26 31.53
C LEU A 37 6.97 -14.85 32.57
N SER A 38 7.37 -14.02 33.53
CA SER A 38 6.61 -13.70 34.72
C SER A 38 5.37 -12.82 34.52
N SER A 39 5.18 -12.20 33.33
CA SER A 39 4.04 -11.32 33.13
C SER A 39 3.57 -11.18 31.66
N LYS A 40 2.23 -11.03 31.51
CA LYS A 40 1.61 -10.66 30.20
C LYS A 40 2.13 -9.32 29.66
N ALA A 41 2.49 -8.38 30.55
CA ALA A 41 3.00 -7.07 30.17
C ALA A 41 4.36 -7.17 29.47
N GLY A 42 5.23 -8.10 29.92
CA GLY A 42 6.50 -8.39 29.25
C GLY A 42 6.30 -8.90 27.83
N ILE A 43 5.36 -9.84 27.63
CA ILE A 43 5.00 -10.35 26.30
C ILE A 43 4.45 -9.22 25.42
N ALA A 44 3.54 -8.40 25.93
CA ALA A 44 2.97 -7.28 25.18
C ALA A 44 4.06 -6.31 24.67
N LYS A 45 5.10 -6.03 25.50
CA LYS A 45 6.24 -5.22 25.10
C LYS A 45 7.06 -5.87 23.97
N HIS A 46 7.32 -7.18 24.07
CA HIS A 46 8.04 -7.91 23.02
C HIS A 46 7.24 -7.98 21.72
N VAL A 47 5.94 -8.26 21.79
CA VAL A 47 5.05 -8.28 20.62
C VAL A 47 4.99 -6.90 19.96
N LYS A 48 4.85 -5.81 20.74
CA LYS A 48 4.88 -4.45 20.21
C LYS A 48 6.19 -4.15 19.47
N SER A 49 7.32 -4.53 20.06
CA SER A 49 8.62 -4.32 19.42
C SER A 49 8.79 -5.17 18.14
N LEU A 50 8.25 -6.38 18.08
CA LEU A 50 8.24 -7.22 16.88
C LEU A 50 7.29 -6.67 15.81
N GLU A 51 6.19 -6.05 16.21
CA GLU A 51 5.26 -5.33 15.32
C GLU A 51 5.93 -4.09 14.70
N GLU A 52 6.64 -3.29 15.53
CA GLU A 52 7.44 -2.13 15.06
C GLU A 52 8.57 -2.54 14.11
N GLN A 53 9.09 -3.77 14.24
CA GLN A 53 10.07 -4.36 13.33
C GLN A 53 9.44 -5.02 12.09
N GLY A 54 8.11 -5.00 11.95
CA GLY A 54 7.40 -5.58 10.82
C GLY A 54 7.42 -7.12 10.78
N LEU A 55 7.63 -7.79 11.92
CA LEU A 55 7.71 -9.25 12.03
C LEU A 55 6.41 -9.89 12.50
N LEU A 56 5.53 -9.10 13.09
CA LEU A 56 4.20 -9.45 13.53
C LEU A 56 3.22 -8.36 13.12
N ILE A 57 1.99 -8.75 12.82
CA ILE A 57 0.84 -7.84 12.66
C ILE A 57 -0.17 -8.20 13.74
N ARG A 58 -0.69 -7.20 14.43
CA ARG A 58 -1.75 -7.35 15.40
C ARG A 58 -3.05 -6.81 14.81
N LYS A 59 -3.99 -7.70 14.47
CA LYS A 59 -5.33 -7.34 14.00
C LYS A 59 -6.33 -7.41 15.14
N ARG A 60 -7.33 -6.54 15.11
CA ARG A 60 -8.48 -6.60 16.02
C ARG A 60 -9.63 -7.27 15.29
N VAL A 61 -9.98 -8.49 15.70
CA VAL A 61 -11.08 -9.25 15.11
C VAL A 61 -12.11 -9.52 16.21
N ASN A 62 -13.35 -9.07 16.02
CA ASN A 62 -14.45 -9.27 16.97
C ASN A 62 -14.14 -8.91 18.42
N GLY A 63 -13.40 -7.81 18.66
CA GLY A 63 -13.02 -7.34 19.99
C GLY A 63 -11.80 -8.01 20.61
N SER A 64 -11.28 -9.09 20.03
CA SER A 64 -10.06 -9.77 20.42
C SER A 64 -8.89 -9.39 19.52
N PHE A 65 -7.64 -9.48 20.03
CA PHE A 65 -6.44 -9.28 19.24
C PHE A 65 -5.99 -10.62 18.65
N SER A 66 -5.80 -10.65 17.34
CA SER A 66 -5.19 -11.74 16.60
C SER A 66 -3.75 -11.37 16.24
N LEU A 67 -2.82 -12.33 16.35
CA LEU A 67 -1.41 -12.19 16.01
C LEU A 67 -1.14 -12.93 14.70
N GLN A 68 -0.72 -12.18 13.68
CA GLN A 68 -0.28 -12.75 12.41
C GLN A 68 1.23 -12.59 12.27
N LEU A 69 1.92 -13.69 11.96
CA LEU A 69 3.35 -13.64 11.65
C LEU A 69 3.57 -12.95 10.31
N CYS A 70 4.48 -11.98 10.31
CA CYS A 70 5.15 -11.59 9.09
C CYS A 70 6.38 -12.50 8.96
N THR A 71 6.23 -13.65 8.32
CA THR A 71 7.37 -14.54 8.10
C THR A 71 8.39 -13.83 7.22
N ASN A 72 9.62 -13.67 7.70
CA ASN A 72 10.73 -13.10 6.91
C ASN A 72 11.14 -14.00 5.73
N GLY A 73 10.48 -15.16 5.57
CA GLY A 73 10.57 -16.04 4.42
C GLY A 73 9.44 -15.81 3.42
N ASP A 74 8.24 -15.46 3.91
CA ASP A 74 7.07 -15.25 3.04
C ASP A 74 6.86 -13.77 2.69
N GLY A 75 7.39 -12.85 3.50
CA GLY A 75 7.27 -11.41 3.26
C GLY A 75 8.11 -10.90 2.07
N ALA A 76 9.21 -11.57 1.72
CA ALA A 76 9.99 -11.27 0.51
C ALA A 76 9.52 -12.09 -0.70
N SER A 77 8.80 -13.21 -0.46
CA SER A 77 8.25 -14.08 -1.50
C SER A 77 6.74 -13.96 -1.65
N ALA A 78 6.03 -13.37 -0.68
CA ALA A 78 4.60 -13.12 -0.80
C ALA A 78 4.38 -12.07 -1.88
N VAL A 79 3.64 -12.44 -2.90
CA VAL A 79 3.19 -11.53 -3.96
C VAL A 79 1.70 -11.28 -3.80
N CYS A 80 1.25 -10.11 -4.23
CA CYS A 80 -0.16 -9.74 -4.30
C CYS A 80 -0.50 -9.37 -5.73
N GLU A 81 -1.71 -9.65 -6.12
CA GLU A 81 -2.29 -9.17 -7.36
C GLU A 81 -2.95 -7.81 -7.12
N VAL A 82 -2.68 -6.87 -8.02
CA VAL A 82 -3.23 -5.51 -8.00
C VAL A 82 -3.85 -5.25 -9.35
N ASP A 83 -5.13 -4.87 -9.36
CA ASP A 83 -5.82 -4.56 -10.60
C ASP A 83 -5.33 -3.25 -11.21
N TRP A 84 -5.38 -3.17 -12.53
CA TRP A 84 -5.15 -1.94 -13.25
C TRP A 84 -6.38 -1.02 -13.22
N ILE A 85 -6.15 0.27 -13.36
CA ILE A 85 -7.22 1.21 -13.68
C ILE A 85 -7.63 0.97 -15.14
N ASP A 86 -8.91 0.66 -15.33
CA ASP A 86 -9.47 0.50 -16.69
C ASP A 86 -9.72 1.86 -17.34
N THR A 87 -8.65 2.46 -17.86
CA THR A 87 -8.72 3.77 -18.54
C THR A 87 -7.60 3.90 -19.56
N CYS A 88 -7.73 4.88 -20.45
CA CYS A 88 -6.74 5.19 -21.49
C CYS A 88 -5.88 6.39 -21.08
N CYS A 89 -4.72 6.54 -21.73
CA CYS A 89 -3.98 7.77 -21.80
C CYS A 89 -4.74 8.83 -22.62
N GLU A 90 -4.37 10.11 -22.51
CA GLU A 90 -5.03 11.22 -23.23
C GLU A 90 -5.01 11.02 -24.76
N ASP A 91 -3.96 10.38 -25.28
CA ASP A 91 -3.80 10.03 -26.70
C ASP A 91 -4.59 8.76 -27.12
N GLY A 92 -5.35 8.16 -26.22
CA GLY A 92 -6.19 6.98 -26.48
C GLY A 92 -5.43 5.65 -26.52
N ARG A 93 -4.13 5.62 -26.17
CA ARG A 93 -3.38 4.36 -26.09
C ARG A 93 -3.92 3.49 -24.97
N ARG A 94 -4.36 2.30 -25.30
CA ARG A 94 -4.57 1.16 -24.41
C ARG A 94 -3.51 0.13 -24.73
N GLU A 95 -2.76 -0.31 -23.73
CA GLU A 95 -1.79 -1.35 -23.95
C GLU A 95 -2.38 -2.72 -23.56
N ASP A 96 -2.27 -3.70 -24.47
CA ASP A 96 -2.89 -5.06 -24.32
C ASP A 96 -2.42 -5.85 -23.10
N PHE A 97 -1.33 -5.45 -22.44
CA PHE A 97 -0.82 -6.17 -21.26
C PHE A 97 -1.54 -5.83 -19.94
N GLU A 98 -2.39 -4.80 -19.94
CA GLU A 98 -3.21 -4.41 -18.78
C GLU A 98 -4.43 -5.31 -18.56
N THR A 99 -4.54 -6.42 -19.30
CA THR A 99 -5.65 -7.38 -19.17
C THR A 99 -5.48 -8.34 -17.98
N ARG A 100 -4.30 -8.39 -17.36
CA ARG A 100 -4.02 -9.25 -16.21
C ARG A 100 -3.62 -8.42 -15.01
N PRO A 101 -4.03 -8.82 -13.78
CA PRO A 101 -3.57 -8.15 -12.56
C PRO A 101 -2.04 -8.06 -12.52
N MET A 102 -1.54 -6.95 -12.03
CA MET A 102 -0.12 -6.76 -11.79
C MET A 102 0.30 -7.52 -10.54
N VAL A 103 1.34 -8.34 -10.64
CA VAL A 103 1.91 -9.06 -9.50
C VAL A 103 3.01 -8.22 -8.88
N VAL A 104 2.85 -7.86 -7.60
CA VAL A 104 3.81 -7.05 -6.86
C VAL A 104 4.21 -7.72 -5.54
N PRO A 105 5.44 -7.51 -5.05
CA PRO A 105 5.81 -7.96 -3.72
C PRO A 105 4.92 -7.36 -2.63
N ALA A 106 4.36 -8.17 -1.75
CA ALA A 106 3.42 -7.75 -0.72
C ALA A 106 3.96 -6.65 0.21
N PHE A 107 5.29 -6.60 0.42
CA PHE A 107 5.92 -5.57 1.24
C PHE A 107 5.78 -4.16 0.65
N MET A 108 5.61 -4.03 -0.67
CA MET A 108 5.45 -2.73 -1.35
C MET A 108 4.07 -2.10 -1.11
N LEU A 109 3.08 -2.92 -0.78
CA LEU A 109 1.72 -2.45 -0.53
C LEU A 109 1.50 -2.00 0.91
N ARG A 110 2.38 -2.35 1.85
CA ARG A 110 2.20 -2.00 3.27
C ARG A 110 2.19 -0.49 3.51
N PRO A 111 1.31 -0.01 4.40
CA PRO A 111 0.39 -0.75 5.28
C PRO A 111 -0.98 -1.09 4.67
N TYR A 112 -1.14 -0.99 3.36
CA TYR A 112 -2.42 -1.13 2.66
C TYR A 112 -2.70 -2.59 2.31
N GLU A 113 -3.99 -2.96 2.24
CA GLU A 113 -4.45 -4.26 1.74
C GLU A 113 -4.49 -4.22 0.20
N ALA A 114 -4.17 -5.35 -0.46
CA ALA A 114 -4.05 -5.41 -1.92
C ALA A 114 -5.36 -5.06 -2.66
N ASP A 115 -6.52 -5.44 -2.11
CA ASP A 115 -7.85 -5.14 -2.63
C ASP A 115 -8.19 -3.63 -2.66
N ARG A 116 -7.45 -2.84 -1.88
CA ARG A 116 -7.56 -1.39 -1.86
C ARG A 116 -6.55 -0.68 -2.76
N MET A 117 -5.72 -1.43 -3.46
CA MET A 117 -4.69 -0.88 -4.32
C MET A 117 -5.06 -1.05 -5.79
N LEU A 118 -4.61 -0.11 -6.60
CA LEU A 118 -4.69 -0.16 -8.06
C LEU A 118 -3.34 0.19 -8.66
N ALA A 119 -3.05 -0.36 -9.84
CA ALA A 119 -1.92 0.02 -10.66
C ALA A 119 -2.38 1.02 -11.74
N PHE A 120 -1.54 2.00 -12.03
CA PHE A 120 -1.75 2.97 -13.10
C PHE A 120 -0.44 3.20 -13.85
N ARG A 121 -0.47 3.06 -15.18
CA ARG A 121 0.68 3.41 -16.02
C ARG A 121 0.71 4.92 -16.24
N ILE A 122 1.84 5.53 -15.98
CA ILE A 122 2.06 6.96 -16.21
C ILE A 122 2.17 7.20 -17.72
N CYS A 123 1.36 8.11 -18.24
CA CYS A 123 1.21 8.35 -19.67
C CYS A 123 1.94 9.62 -20.15
N ASP A 124 2.51 10.40 -19.23
CA ASP A 124 3.18 11.65 -19.55
C ASP A 124 4.23 12.02 -18.48
N ASP A 125 5.06 13.01 -18.79
CA ASP A 125 6.10 13.52 -17.89
C ASP A 125 5.65 14.70 -17.02
N ALA A 126 4.36 14.96 -16.90
CA ALA A 126 3.86 16.11 -16.16
C ALA A 126 4.19 16.13 -14.66
N MET A 127 4.66 15.02 -14.11
CA MET A 127 5.11 14.90 -12.72
C MET A 127 6.63 14.68 -12.62
N GLN A 128 7.40 15.06 -13.65
CA GLN A 128 8.84 14.85 -13.77
C GLN A 128 9.63 15.47 -12.62
N ASP A 129 9.26 16.65 -12.12
CA ASP A 129 9.95 17.30 -11.00
C ASP A 129 9.84 16.50 -9.69
N ARG A 130 8.93 15.53 -9.61
CA ARG A 130 8.83 14.54 -8.53
C ARG A 130 9.53 13.22 -8.88
N GLY A 131 10.25 13.16 -9.99
CA GLY A 131 10.93 11.96 -10.47
C GLY A 131 10.00 10.90 -11.06
N ILE A 132 8.77 11.26 -11.41
CA ILE A 132 7.77 10.38 -12.03
C ILE A 132 7.75 10.66 -13.52
N LEU A 133 8.03 9.63 -14.33
CA LEU A 133 8.20 9.75 -15.79
C LEU A 133 7.16 8.91 -16.52
N GLU A 134 7.00 9.18 -17.80
CA GLU A 134 6.21 8.34 -18.70
C GLU A 134 6.68 6.88 -18.63
N ASN A 135 5.74 5.95 -18.70
CA ASN A 135 5.91 4.49 -18.55
C ASN A 135 6.26 3.98 -17.15
N ASP A 136 6.43 4.83 -16.16
CA ASP A 136 6.43 4.40 -14.77
C ASP A 136 5.07 3.81 -14.39
N ILE A 137 5.04 2.99 -13.34
CA ILE A 137 3.81 2.42 -12.80
C ILE A 137 3.58 2.98 -11.41
N ALA A 138 2.49 3.70 -11.22
CA ALA A 138 2.05 4.17 -9.92
C ALA A 138 1.16 3.13 -9.25
N LEU A 139 1.44 2.81 -7.98
CA LEU A 139 0.50 2.11 -7.12
C LEU A 139 -0.28 3.15 -6.31
N ILE A 140 -1.60 3.09 -6.39
CA ILE A 140 -2.51 4.03 -5.75
C ILE A 140 -3.44 3.34 -4.78
N GLU A 141 -3.78 4.00 -3.69
CA GLU A 141 -4.80 3.56 -2.74
C GLU A 141 -6.17 4.06 -3.17
N ARG A 142 -7.14 3.15 -3.33
CA ARG A 142 -8.56 3.48 -3.57
C ARG A 142 -9.09 4.29 -2.40
N ARG A 143 -9.24 5.59 -2.59
CA ARG A 143 -9.78 6.51 -1.59
C ARG A 143 -10.47 7.68 -2.28
N SER A 144 -11.72 7.92 -1.95
CA SER A 144 -12.52 9.01 -2.54
C SER A 144 -12.32 10.36 -1.85
N PHE A 145 -11.88 10.36 -0.58
CA PHE A 145 -11.58 11.59 0.13
C PHE A 145 -10.14 12.03 -0.14
N VAL A 146 -9.98 13.22 -0.71
CA VAL A 146 -8.68 13.81 -1.10
C VAL A 146 -8.54 15.18 -0.47
N ARG A 147 -7.32 15.51 -0.03
CA ARG A 147 -6.95 16.85 0.48
C ARG A 147 -6.18 17.60 -0.60
N ASP A 148 -6.26 18.92 -0.54
CA ASP A 148 -5.47 19.78 -1.42
C ASP A 148 -3.97 19.48 -1.30
N GLY A 149 -3.30 19.39 -2.45
CA GLY A 149 -1.88 19.05 -2.56
C GLY A 149 -1.58 17.55 -2.58
N GLU A 150 -2.55 16.66 -2.33
CA GLU A 150 -2.32 15.21 -2.49
C GLU A 150 -2.15 14.87 -3.97
N CYS A 151 -1.19 13.98 -4.25
CA CYS A 151 -0.99 13.43 -5.59
C CYS A 151 -1.96 12.29 -5.82
N ILE A 152 -2.76 12.39 -6.87
CA ILE A 152 -3.84 11.44 -7.18
C ILE A 152 -3.80 10.99 -8.63
N VAL A 153 -4.38 9.83 -8.89
CA VAL A 153 -4.84 9.49 -10.23
C VAL A 153 -6.32 9.83 -10.32
N ALA A 154 -6.66 10.59 -11.35
CA ALA A 154 -8.03 11.00 -11.62
C ALA A 154 -8.39 10.81 -13.08
N THR A 155 -9.60 10.29 -13.33
CA THR A 155 -10.19 10.18 -14.66
C THR A 155 -10.92 11.47 -15.02
N VAL A 156 -10.55 12.07 -16.13
CA VAL A 156 -11.08 13.35 -16.61
C VAL A 156 -12.15 13.10 -17.66
N LYS A 157 -13.35 13.66 -17.43
CA LYS A 157 -14.50 13.60 -18.38
C LYS A 157 -14.85 12.17 -18.84
N LYS A 158 -14.51 11.14 -18.05
CA LYS A 158 -14.64 9.70 -18.39
C LYS A 158 -13.88 9.31 -19.67
N LYS A 159 -12.81 10.02 -20.01
CA LYS A 159 -12.05 9.78 -21.24
C LYS A 159 -10.66 9.23 -20.99
N PHE A 160 -9.90 9.87 -20.12
CA PHE A 160 -8.52 9.52 -19.84
C PHE A 160 -8.20 9.77 -18.37
N ALA A 161 -7.20 9.07 -17.85
CA ALA A 161 -6.69 9.29 -16.50
C ALA A 161 -5.31 9.95 -16.53
N VAL A 162 -5.05 10.74 -15.49
CA VAL A 162 -3.78 11.44 -15.27
C VAL A 162 -3.35 11.35 -13.81
N LEU A 163 -2.04 11.40 -13.57
CA LEU A 163 -1.46 11.58 -12.24
C LEU A 163 -1.12 13.06 -12.04
N ARG A 164 -1.74 13.74 -11.07
CA ARG A 164 -1.56 15.19 -10.79
C ARG A 164 -1.73 15.48 -9.31
N ASN A 165 -1.28 16.66 -8.89
CA ASN A 165 -1.62 17.20 -7.57
C ASN A 165 -3.04 17.78 -7.60
N PHE A 166 -3.85 17.40 -6.62
CA PHE A 166 -5.25 17.77 -6.51
C PHE A 166 -5.41 19.08 -5.75
N TYR A 167 -6.25 19.97 -6.27
CA TYR A 167 -6.72 21.17 -5.56
C TYR A 167 -8.20 21.39 -5.83
N ARG A 168 -8.92 21.81 -4.79
CA ARG A 168 -10.33 22.19 -4.91
C ARG A 168 -10.47 23.70 -5.03
N SER A 169 -11.17 24.18 -6.04
CA SER A 169 -11.42 25.58 -6.30
C SER A 169 -12.94 25.81 -6.48
N GLY A 170 -13.64 26.05 -5.37
CA GLY A 170 -15.11 26.18 -5.35
C GLY A 170 -15.80 24.90 -5.83
N SER A 171 -16.56 24.98 -6.93
CA SER A 171 -17.24 23.84 -7.59
C SER A 171 -16.37 23.10 -8.60
N SER A 172 -15.14 23.54 -8.81
CA SER A 172 -14.20 22.95 -9.75
C SER A 172 -13.08 22.23 -9.03
N ILE A 173 -12.45 21.27 -9.74
CA ILE A 173 -11.21 20.63 -9.37
C ILE A 173 -10.13 21.08 -10.32
N GLU A 174 -8.97 21.38 -9.78
CA GLU A 174 -7.75 21.69 -10.51
C GLU A 174 -6.73 20.58 -10.28
N LEU A 175 -6.20 20.03 -11.36
CA LEU A 175 -5.20 18.97 -11.37
C LEU A 175 -3.89 19.58 -11.88
N HIS A 176 -2.96 19.79 -10.95
CA HIS A 176 -1.72 20.53 -11.21
C HIS A 176 -0.58 19.57 -11.56
N PRO A 177 0.11 19.77 -12.69
CA PRO A 177 1.39 19.13 -12.96
C PRO A 177 2.46 19.70 -12.01
N THR A 178 3.62 19.06 -11.95
CA THR A 178 4.83 19.65 -11.32
C THR A 178 5.75 20.27 -12.36
N ASP A 179 5.71 19.77 -13.58
CA ASP A 179 6.46 20.31 -14.71
C ASP A 179 5.70 21.45 -15.38
N GLY A 180 6.30 22.64 -15.42
CA GLY A 180 5.69 23.85 -15.99
C GLY A 180 5.44 23.82 -17.52
N ARG A 181 5.86 22.76 -18.20
CA ARG A 181 5.55 22.53 -19.64
C ARG A 181 4.12 22.02 -19.85
N PHE A 182 3.47 21.55 -18.79
CA PHE A 182 2.11 21.02 -18.86
C PHE A 182 1.11 21.98 -18.23
N ASP A 183 -0.06 22.10 -18.84
CA ASP A 183 -1.12 22.95 -18.34
C ASP A 183 -1.86 22.34 -17.15
N VAL A 184 -2.41 23.20 -16.29
CA VAL A 184 -3.33 22.79 -15.22
C VAL A 184 -4.65 22.36 -15.85
N ILE A 185 -5.08 21.13 -15.53
CA ILE A 185 -6.40 20.65 -15.96
C ILE A 185 -7.45 21.16 -14.97
N LYS A 186 -8.35 22.03 -15.43
CA LYS A 186 -9.47 22.53 -14.63
C LYS A 186 -10.80 22.06 -15.19
N ALA A 187 -11.60 21.42 -14.32
CA ALA A 187 -12.92 20.94 -14.71
C ALA A 187 -13.90 20.98 -13.53
N PRO A 188 -15.23 21.04 -13.79
CA PRO A 188 -16.25 20.84 -12.78
C PRO A 188 -16.04 19.52 -12.04
N ALA A 189 -16.38 19.50 -10.74
CA ALA A 189 -16.15 18.32 -9.91
C ALA A 189 -16.87 17.05 -10.39
N ASP A 190 -18.02 17.19 -11.05
CA ASP A 190 -18.78 16.10 -11.66
C ASP A 190 -18.12 15.48 -12.90
N LYS A 191 -17.08 16.11 -13.43
CA LYS A 191 -16.29 15.65 -14.59
C LYS A 191 -14.95 15.04 -14.20
N ILE A 192 -14.62 15.02 -12.92
CA ILE A 192 -13.40 14.42 -12.37
C ILE A 192 -13.77 13.26 -11.45
N GLU A 193 -13.31 12.08 -11.79
CA GLU A 193 -13.43 10.89 -10.96
C GLU A 193 -12.09 10.58 -10.31
N VAL A 194 -12.03 10.61 -8.98
CA VAL A 194 -10.82 10.26 -8.23
C VAL A 194 -10.70 8.75 -8.17
N ASN A 195 -9.70 8.18 -8.83
CA ASN A 195 -9.42 6.74 -8.80
C ASN A 195 -8.67 6.33 -7.51
N GLY A 196 -7.76 7.18 -7.05
CA GLY A 196 -7.03 6.92 -5.81
C GLY A 196 -5.85 7.85 -5.59
N ILE A 197 -5.19 7.66 -4.43
CA ILE A 197 -4.07 8.47 -3.98
C ILE A 197 -2.77 7.75 -4.25
N TYR A 198 -1.81 8.43 -4.85
CA TYR A 198 -0.47 7.93 -5.12
C TYR A 198 0.25 7.50 -3.84
N ARG A 199 0.86 6.31 -3.86
CA ARG A 199 1.57 5.73 -2.73
C ARG A 199 3.02 5.36 -3.04
N CYS A 200 3.26 4.67 -4.12
CA CYS A 200 4.61 4.33 -4.54
C CYS A 200 4.73 4.20 -6.06
N LEU A 201 5.95 4.14 -6.52
CA LEU A 201 6.31 4.07 -7.94
C LEU A 201 7.12 2.80 -8.20
N LEU A 202 6.85 2.20 -9.33
CA LEU A 202 7.65 1.15 -9.92
C LEU A 202 8.15 1.63 -11.27
N ARG A 203 9.45 1.50 -11.51
CA ARG A 203 10.05 1.78 -12.81
C ARG A 203 10.53 0.48 -13.41
N PRO A 204 9.85 -0.02 -14.48
CA PRO A 204 10.36 -1.16 -15.23
C PRO A 204 11.75 -0.84 -15.79
N ALA A 205 12.66 -1.80 -15.76
CA ALA A 205 13.91 -1.69 -16.51
C ALA A 205 13.58 -1.73 -18.01
N VAL A 206 14.09 -0.77 -18.74
CA VAL A 206 13.98 -0.70 -20.20
C VAL A 206 15.01 -1.64 -20.83
#